data_1a110492c8123996f86f6de03ce530f8
#
_entry.id   1a110492c8123996f86f6de03ce530f8
#
_cell.length_a   1.000
_cell.length_b   1.000
_cell.length_c   1.000
_cell.angle_alpha   90.00
_cell.angle_beta   90.00
_cell.angle_gamma   90.00
#
_symmetry.space_group_name_H-M   'P 1'
#
loop_
_entity.id
_entity.type
_entity.pdbx_description
1 polymer ?
#
loop_
_entity_poly.entity_id
_entity_poly.type
_entity_poly.pdbx_seq_one_letter_code
_entity_poly.pdbx_strand_id
1 'polypeptide(L)'
;AWYQNQLTLWEQELTQNPSNVQAWQNAYIAMRMIKIKSSFKTQEDLNEFIAKMQKAIPNTYEYHYLTYYNGNTEGDKYDILFHHIEKAYKIDPTRTEILPDLVSYHLIKGNKKEYQKYCKLWFNSNSTSANLLNFGYNILASCEDNSVLITNGDNDTYPLFLVQEAMNYKPNVTVLNIYLLQKDEYRNRVCKELGIKPFLKKESEYKDVYDFMKAIAKHLENELQTSLYYSSTVNPGLYKTSKEKVYITGLALKYSESKFDNIALLKKNVEQYFKLDYLTTVFFNDLSKDVVLNSNNAYLTSFLTLYKHYKQSGDLAGEQKLKQIL
;
A
#
# COMPACT_ATOMS: atom_id res chain seq x y z
N ALA A 1 -16.53 11.92 22.60
CA ALA A 1 -17.82 12.63 22.54
C ALA A 1 -18.49 12.48 21.16
N TRP A 2 -17.89 12.91 20.03
CA TRP A 2 -18.58 12.92 18.72
C TRP A 2 -19.03 11.52 18.26
N TYR A 3 -18.14 10.52 18.23
CA TYR A 3 -18.50 9.15 17.83
C TYR A 3 -19.53 8.51 18.74
N GLN A 4 -19.55 8.85 20.04
CA GLN A 4 -20.55 8.38 20.98
C GLN A 4 -21.94 8.93 20.66
N ASN A 5 -22.03 10.24 20.36
CA ASN A 5 -23.29 10.84 19.90
C ASN A 5 -23.75 10.23 18.58
N GLN A 6 -22.85 10.03 17.61
CA GLN A 6 -23.19 9.38 16.36
C GLN A 6 -23.73 7.96 16.58
N LEU A 7 -23.08 7.15 17.42
CA LEU A 7 -23.57 5.81 17.74
C LEU A 7 -24.98 5.83 18.31
N THR A 8 -25.24 6.70 19.31
CA THR A 8 -26.56 6.83 19.92
C THR A 8 -27.64 7.18 18.89
N LEU A 9 -27.37 8.12 17.98
CA LEU A 9 -28.33 8.52 16.95
C LEU A 9 -28.61 7.39 15.95
N TRP A 10 -27.59 6.66 15.53
CA TRP A 10 -27.75 5.53 14.62
C TRP A 10 -28.45 4.33 15.29
N GLU A 11 -28.22 4.08 16.57
CA GLU A 11 -28.93 3.06 17.34
C GLU A 11 -30.42 3.41 17.51
N GLN A 12 -30.76 4.68 17.69
CA GLN A 12 -32.16 5.17 17.67
C GLN A 12 -32.82 4.95 16.30
N GLU A 13 -32.11 5.27 15.22
CA GLU A 13 -32.60 5.00 13.86
C GLU A 13 -32.85 3.48 13.65
N LEU A 14 -31.92 2.64 14.07
CA LEU A 14 -32.05 1.18 13.94
C LEU A 14 -33.21 0.60 14.78
N THR A 15 -33.58 1.26 15.88
CA THR A 15 -34.78 0.89 16.67
C THR A 15 -36.08 1.17 15.92
N GLN A 16 -36.12 2.26 15.14
CA GLN A 16 -37.29 2.65 14.35
C GLN A 16 -37.31 1.95 12.99
N ASN A 17 -36.17 1.77 12.38
CA ASN A 17 -36.01 1.19 11.05
C ASN A 17 -34.85 0.15 11.02
N PRO A 18 -35.11 -1.09 11.49
CA PRO A 18 -34.09 -2.15 11.53
C PRO A 18 -33.54 -2.59 10.17
N SER A 19 -34.20 -2.24 9.07
CA SER A 19 -33.76 -2.53 7.70
C SER A 19 -32.86 -1.46 7.08
N ASN A 20 -32.60 -0.35 7.77
CA ASN A 20 -31.76 0.73 7.27
C ASN A 20 -30.28 0.33 7.24
N VAL A 21 -29.81 -0.13 6.07
CA VAL A 21 -28.42 -0.62 5.88
C VAL A 21 -27.38 0.45 6.16
N GLN A 22 -27.65 1.71 5.81
CA GLN A 22 -26.76 2.84 6.07
C GLN A 22 -26.59 3.11 7.56
N ALA A 23 -27.67 2.98 8.33
CA ALA A 23 -27.61 3.15 9.78
C ALA A 23 -26.75 2.04 10.42
N TRP A 24 -26.87 0.79 9.96
CA TRP A 24 -25.99 -0.31 10.40
C TRP A 24 -24.52 -0.01 10.12
N GLN A 25 -24.18 0.43 8.91
CA GLN A 25 -22.81 0.75 8.54
C GLN A 25 -22.25 1.89 9.41
N ASN A 26 -23.00 2.98 9.56
CA ASN A 26 -22.54 4.15 10.32
C ASN A 26 -22.42 3.87 11.81
N ALA A 27 -23.34 3.09 12.39
CA ALA A 27 -23.23 2.64 13.79
C ALA A 27 -21.99 1.77 14.01
N TYR A 28 -21.71 0.81 13.12
CA TYR A 28 -20.50 0.00 13.19
C TYR A 28 -19.23 0.85 13.14
N ILE A 29 -19.15 1.79 12.20
CA ILE A 29 -17.98 2.69 12.08
C ILE A 29 -17.80 3.51 13.36
N ALA A 30 -18.89 4.09 13.89
CA ALA A 30 -18.85 4.85 15.14
C ALA A 30 -18.36 3.98 16.31
N MET A 31 -18.88 2.76 16.46
CA MET A 31 -18.48 1.81 17.48
C MET A 31 -17.00 1.43 17.38
N ARG A 32 -16.52 1.14 16.15
CA ARG A 32 -15.11 0.83 15.89
C ARG A 32 -14.19 2.00 16.26
N MET A 33 -14.58 3.23 15.92
CA MET A 33 -13.80 4.41 16.27
C MET A 33 -13.78 4.68 17.78
N ILE A 34 -14.86 4.38 18.50
CA ILE A 34 -14.89 4.43 19.97
C ILE A 34 -13.91 3.41 20.54
N LYS A 35 -13.92 2.17 20.05
CA LYS A 35 -12.94 1.13 20.43
C LYS A 35 -11.49 1.60 20.28
N ILE A 36 -11.16 2.17 19.11
CA ILE A 36 -9.80 2.60 18.81
C ILE A 36 -9.36 3.79 19.70
N LYS A 37 -10.27 4.74 19.96
CA LYS A 37 -9.90 6.02 20.58
C LYS A 37 -10.08 6.05 22.11
N SER A 38 -10.88 5.18 22.68
CA SER A 38 -11.29 5.33 24.10
C SER A 38 -11.46 4.04 24.89
N SER A 39 -11.36 2.89 24.26
CA SER A 39 -11.57 1.57 24.90
C SER A 39 -12.97 1.35 25.55
N PHE A 40 -13.93 2.26 25.31
CA PHE A 40 -15.32 2.10 25.81
C PHE A 40 -16.12 1.04 25.03
N LYS A 41 -15.58 0.57 23.91
CA LYS A 41 -16.08 -0.55 23.14
C LYS A 41 -14.97 -1.57 22.94
N THR A 42 -15.34 -2.83 22.93
CA THR A 42 -14.43 -3.98 22.81
C THR A 42 -14.57 -4.64 21.45
N GLN A 43 -13.74 -5.63 21.16
CA GLN A 43 -13.92 -6.49 19.98
C GLN A 43 -15.20 -7.31 20.09
N GLU A 44 -15.56 -7.73 21.33
CA GLU A 44 -16.78 -8.48 21.56
C GLU A 44 -18.03 -7.66 21.24
N ASP A 45 -18.08 -6.38 21.64
CA ASP A 45 -19.18 -5.47 21.24
C ASP A 45 -19.36 -5.42 19.71
N LEU A 46 -18.25 -5.36 18.94
CA LEU A 46 -18.30 -5.38 17.47
C LEU A 46 -18.80 -6.73 16.94
N ASN A 47 -18.35 -7.85 17.53
CA ASN A 47 -18.79 -9.18 17.13
C ASN A 47 -20.31 -9.37 17.37
N GLU A 48 -20.80 -8.95 18.52
CA GLU A 48 -22.23 -8.96 18.83
C GLU A 48 -23.04 -8.08 17.87
N PHE A 49 -22.47 -6.93 17.49
CA PHE A 49 -23.12 -6.04 16.52
C PHE A 49 -23.23 -6.69 15.14
N ILE A 50 -22.17 -7.33 14.65
CA ILE A 50 -22.22 -8.13 13.41
C ILE A 50 -23.24 -9.27 13.49
N ALA A 51 -23.35 -9.94 14.62
CA ALA A 51 -24.36 -10.99 14.82
C ALA A 51 -25.80 -10.45 14.77
N LYS A 52 -26.03 -9.21 15.24
CA LYS A 52 -27.32 -8.51 15.07
C LYS A 52 -27.59 -8.17 13.59
N MET A 53 -26.57 -7.65 12.86
CA MET A 53 -26.67 -7.40 11.43
C MET A 53 -27.02 -8.65 10.64
N GLN A 54 -26.43 -9.81 10.99
CA GLN A 54 -26.73 -11.10 10.38
C GLN A 54 -28.23 -11.46 10.48
N LYS A 55 -28.88 -11.12 11.56
CA LYS A 55 -30.32 -11.37 11.75
C LYS A 55 -31.21 -10.35 11.02
N ALA A 56 -30.78 -9.10 10.99
CA ALA A 56 -31.59 -8.00 10.45
C ALA A 56 -31.43 -7.83 8.93
N ILE A 57 -30.19 -7.91 8.42
CA ILE A 57 -29.84 -7.58 7.03
C ILE A 57 -28.87 -8.61 6.40
N PRO A 58 -29.11 -9.94 6.48
CA PRO A 58 -28.12 -10.98 6.17
C PRO A 58 -27.64 -11.03 4.72
N ASN A 59 -28.42 -10.49 3.78
CA ASN A 59 -28.15 -10.56 2.34
C ASN A 59 -27.79 -9.19 1.75
N THR A 60 -27.19 -8.31 2.55
CA THR A 60 -26.78 -6.97 2.11
C THR A 60 -25.28 -6.87 1.90
N TYR A 61 -24.86 -5.92 1.06
CA TYR A 61 -23.47 -5.56 0.88
C TYR A 61 -22.81 -5.22 2.22
N GLU A 62 -23.45 -4.36 3.01
CA GLU A 62 -22.96 -3.85 4.29
C GLU A 62 -22.69 -4.97 5.29
N TYR A 63 -23.61 -5.93 5.41
CA TYR A 63 -23.38 -7.08 6.29
C TYR A 63 -22.13 -7.87 5.89
N HIS A 64 -22.01 -8.21 4.61
CA HIS A 64 -20.86 -8.99 4.15
C HIS A 64 -19.56 -8.20 4.24
N TYR A 65 -19.54 -6.96 3.80
CA TYR A 65 -18.37 -6.09 3.87
C TYR A 65 -17.89 -5.91 5.32
N LEU A 66 -18.79 -5.56 6.22
CA LEU A 66 -18.45 -5.32 7.62
C LEU A 66 -18.10 -6.62 8.37
N THR A 67 -18.64 -7.76 7.99
CA THR A 67 -18.23 -9.07 8.54
C THR A 67 -16.76 -9.35 8.22
N TYR A 68 -16.34 -9.15 6.98
CA TYR A 68 -14.94 -9.27 6.58
C TYR A 68 -14.06 -8.28 7.35
N TYR A 69 -14.48 -7.01 7.38
CA TYR A 69 -13.71 -5.92 7.98
C TYR A 69 -13.59 -6.04 9.52
N ASN A 70 -14.53 -6.72 10.17
CA ASN A 70 -14.52 -7.02 11.59
C ASN A 70 -13.67 -8.24 11.94
N GLY A 71 -13.45 -9.12 10.98
CA GLY A 71 -12.77 -10.39 11.20
C GLY A 71 -11.26 -10.25 11.31
N ASN A 72 -10.63 -11.27 11.90
CA ASN A 72 -9.19 -11.44 11.87
C ASN A 72 -8.79 -12.17 10.59
N THR A 73 -7.98 -11.54 9.74
CA THR A 73 -7.49 -12.10 8.46
C THR A 73 -6.24 -12.96 8.61
N GLU A 74 -5.99 -13.54 9.79
CA GLU A 74 -4.87 -14.44 10.04
C GLU A 74 -5.23 -15.91 9.81
N GLY A 75 -4.28 -16.65 9.25
CA GLY A 75 -4.40 -18.09 9.04
C GLY A 75 -5.60 -18.50 8.17
N ASP A 76 -6.15 -19.70 8.44
CA ASP A 76 -7.25 -20.29 7.66
C ASP A 76 -8.56 -19.47 7.68
N LYS A 77 -8.70 -18.58 8.66
CA LYS A 77 -9.86 -17.67 8.74
C LYS A 77 -9.90 -16.66 7.59
N TYR A 78 -8.76 -16.37 6.97
CA TYR A 78 -8.68 -15.42 5.87
C TYR A 78 -9.54 -15.84 4.67
N ASP A 79 -9.49 -17.12 4.30
CA ASP A 79 -10.30 -17.64 3.17
C ASP A 79 -11.79 -17.62 3.48
N ILE A 80 -12.16 -17.96 4.72
CA ILE A 80 -13.56 -17.90 5.17
C ILE A 80 -14.08 -16.47 5.12
N LEU A 81 -13.31 -15.52 5.63
CA LEU A 81 -13.68 -14.10 5.61
C LEU A 81 -13.73 -13.55 4.18
N PHE A 82 -12.81 -13.97 3.32
CA PHE A 82 -12.79 -13.51 1.93
C PHE A 82 -14.07 -13.89 1.17
N HIS A 83 -14.69 -15.00 1.52
CA HIS A 83 -15.99 -15.35 0.96
C HIS A 83 -17.09 -14.29 1.19
N HIS A 84 -17.00 -13.54 2.28
CA HIS A 84 -17.86 -12.37 2.53
C HIS A 84 -17.56 -11.23 1.55
N ILE A 85 -16.30 -10.95 1.25
CA ILE A 85 -15.92 -9.93 0.23
C ILE A 85 -16.43 -10.33 -1.16
N GLU A 86 -16.31 -11.60 -1.55
CA GLU A 86 -16.87 -12.08 -2.82
C GLU A 86 -18.38 -11.91 -2.89
N LYS A 87 -19.09 -12.17 -1.79
CA LYS A 87 -20.55 -11.95 -1.72
C LYS A 87 -20.89 -10.47 -1.80
N ALA A 88 -20.19 -9.61 -1.06
CA ALA A 88 -20.39 -8.16 -1.13
C ALA A 88 -20.20 -7.66 -2.56
N TYR A 89 -19.12 -8.06 -3.23
CA TYR A 89 -18.86 -7.70 -4.63
C TYR A 89 -19.94 -8.19 -5.60
N LYS A 90 -20.49 -9.40 -5.39
CA LYS A 90 -21.61 -9.92 -6.21
C LYS A 90 -22.91 -9.14 -6.02
N ILE A 91 -23.15 -8.63 -4.80
CA ILE A 91 -24.35 -7.84 -4.49
C ILE A 91 -24.24 -6.44 -5.12
N ASP A 92 -23.10 -5.78 -4.95
CA ASP A 92 -22.87 -4.46 -5.55
C ASP A 92 -21.42 -4.32 -6.07
N PRO A 93 -21.18 -4.65 -7.35
CA PRO A 93 -19.86 -4.56 -7.97
C PRO A 93 -19.43 -3.11 -8.28
N THR A 94 -20.28 -2.11 -8.07
CA THR A 94 -19.96 -0.70 -8.29
C THR A 94 -19.23 -0.06 -7.11
N ARG A 95 -19.29 -0.71 -5.95
CA ARG A 95 -18.62 -0.26 -4.72
C ARG A 95 -17.12 -0.48 -4.81
N THR A 96 -16.36 0.61 -4.77
CA THR A 96 -14.90 0.58 -5.02
C THR A 96 -14.05 0.34 -3.78
N GLU A 97 -14.59 0.55 -2.60
CA GLU A 97 -13.89 0.41 -1.33
C GLU A 97 -13.41 -1.00 -1.01
N ILE A 98 -13.95 -2.01 -1.71
CA ILE A 98 -13.55 -3.41 -1.53
C ILE A 98 -12.45 -3.86 -2.51
N LEU A 99 -12.13 -3.04 -3.52
CA LEU A 99 -11.14 -3.41 -4.55
C LEU A 99 -9.74 -3.65 -3.99
N PRO A 100 -9.25 -2.89 -2.99
CA PRO A 100 -7.98 -3.19 -2.33
C PRO A 100 -7.90 -4.60 -1.75
N ASP A 101 -8.99 -5.06 -1.11
CA ASP A 101 -9.05 -6.38 -0.49
C ASP A 101 -9.06 -7.50 -1.54
N LEU A 102 -9.79 -7.30 -2.65
CA LEU A 102 -9.81 -8.22 -3.78
C LEU A 102 -8.41 -8.33 -4.42
N VAL A 103 -7.73 -7.20 -4.64
CA VAL A 103 -6.36 -7.17 -5.18
C VAL A 103 -5.40 -7.92 -4.24
N SER A 104 -5.41 -7.60 -2.94
CA SER A 104 -4.52 -8.19 -1.95
C SER A 104 -4.71 -9.70 -1.83
N TYR A 105 -5.95 -10.15 -1.75
CA TYR A 105 -6.26 -11.58 -1.63
C TYR A 105 -5.72 -12.37 -2.84
N HIS A 106 -6.06 -11.92 -4.05
CA HIS A 106 -5.63 -12.62 -5.25
C HIS A 106 -4.12 -12.53 -5.48
N LEU A 107 -3.48 -11.43 -5.05
CA LEU A 107 -2.02 -11.34 -5.00
C LEU A 107 -1.43 -12.38 -4.05
N ILE A 108 -1.94 -12.50 -2.81
CA ILE A 108 -1.47 -13.45 -1.81
C ILE A 108 -1.66 -14.89 -2.29
N LYS A 109 -2.80 -15.20 -2.90
CA LYS A 109 -3.12 -16.56 -3.41
C LYS A 109 -2.46 -16.89 -4.76
N GLY A 110 -1.76 -15.95 -5.40
CA GLY A 110 -1.14 -16.17 -6.72
C GLY A 110 -2.14 -16.26 -7.88
N ASN A 111 -3.36 -15.80 -7.68
CA ASN A 111 -4.42 -15.81 -8.69
C ASN A 111 -4.23 -14.66 -9.69
N LYS A 112 -3.19 -14.74 -10.51
CA LYS A 112 -2.73 -13.67 -11.41
C LYS A 112 -3.85 -13.06 -12.25
N LYS A 113 -4.74 -13.88 -12.83
CA LYS A 113 -5.82 -13.39 -13.69
C LYS A 113 -6.81 -12.48 -12.94
N GLU A 114 -7.25 -12.90 -11.75
CA GLU A 114 -8.17 -12.10 -10.93
C GLU A 114 -7.47 -10.86 -10.34
N TYR A 115 -6.23 -11.01 -9.89
CA TYR A 115 -5.40 -9.87 -9.47
C TYR A 115 -5.35 -8.78 -10.55
N GLN A 116 -5.00 -9.14 -11.78
CA GLN A 116 -4.91 -8.19 -12.91
C GLN A 116 -6.27 -7.56 -13.23
N LYS A 117 -7.33 -8.36 -13.21
CA LYS A 117 -8.70 -7.88 -13.41
C LYS A 117 -9.07 -6.80 -12.39
N TYR A 118 -8.86 -7.07 -11.10
CA TYR A 118 -9.24 -6.13 -10.05
C TYR A 118 -8.33 -4.89 -10.00
N CYS A 119 -7.06 -4.99 -10.33
CA CYS A 119 -6.19 -3.83 -10.53
C CYS A 119 -6.73 -2.90 -11.63
N LYS A 120 -7.12 -3.45 -12.79
CA LYS A 120 -7.68 -2.67 -13.91
C LYS A 120 -9.04 -2.06 -13.56
N LEU A 121 -9.91 -2.80 -12.87
CA LEU A 121 -11.19 -2.27 -12.38
C LEU A 121 -10.97 -1.10 -11.41
N TRP A 122 -10.04 -1.26 -10.47
CA TRP A 122 -9.72 -0.22 -9.50
C TRP A 122 -9.13 1.02 -10.17
N PHE A 123 -8.18 0.86 -11.09
CA PHE A 123 -7.64 1.97 -11.87
C PHE A 123 -8.76 2.73 -12.60
N ASN A 124 -9.63 2.02 -13.31
CA ASN A 124 -10.70 2.60 -14.13
C ASN A 124 -11.85 3.21 -13.31
N SER A 125 -11.96 2.86 -12.03
CA SER A 125 -12.97 3.44 -11.13
C SER A 125 -12.68 4.89 -10.76
N ASN A 126 -11.46 5.38 -10.99
CA ASN A 126 -10.98 6.70 -10.58
C ASN A 126 -11.08 6.96 -9.05
N SER A 127 -11.19 5.90 -8.24
CA SER A 127 -11.26 6.04 -6.78
C SER A 127 -9.89 6.23 -6.11
N THR A 128 -8.80 5.99 -6.86
CA THR A 128 -7.44 6.31 -6.41
C THR A 128 -7.04 7.69 -6.90
N SER A 129 -6.46 8.50 -6.02
CA SER A 129 -5.92 9.82 -6.37
C SER A 129 -4.94 9.74 -7.54
N ALA A 130 -5.12 10.59 -8.55
CA ALA A 130 -4.18 10.70 -9.66
C ALA A 130 -2.78 11.13 -9.20
N ASN A 131 -2.69 11.91 -8.11
CA ASN A 131 -1.41 12.25 -7.49
C ASN A 131 -0.69 11.01 -6.93
N LEU A 132 -1.43 10.09 -6.28
CA LEU A 132 -0.86 8.83 -5.78
C LEU A 132 -0.47 7.89 -6.92
N LEU A 133 -1.25 7.82 -8.01
CA LEU A 133 -0.88 7.06 -9.20
C LEU A 133 0.41 7.62 -9.83
N ASN A 134 0.52 8.95 -9.90
CA ASN A 134 1.72 9.63 -10.41
C ASN A 134 2.94 9.38 -9.48
N PHE A 135 2.74 9.40 -8.17
CA PHE A 135 3.78 9.02 -7.20
C PHE A 135 4.24 7.58 -7.42
N GLY A 136 3.31 6.64 -7.57
CA GLY A 136 3.61 5.24 -7.89
C GLY A 136 4.35 5.08 -9.21
N TYR A 137 3.96 5.83 -10.26
CA TYR A 137 4.68 5.88 -11.54
C TYR A 137 6.14 6.29 -11.33
N ASN A 138 6.41 7.35 -10.56
CA ASN A 138 7.76 7.86 -10.33
C ASN A 138 8.60 6.91 -9.44
N ILE A 139 7.97 6.16 -8.51
CA ILE A 139 8.68 5.09 -7.79
C ILE A 139 9.14 4.00 -8.78
N LEU A 140 8.25 3.52 -9.66
CA LEU A 140 8.62 2.54 -10.69
C LEU A 140 9.68 3.07 -11.66
N ALA A 141 9.60 4.35 -12.04
CA ALA A 141 10.60 5.01 -12.88
C ALA A 141 11.99 5.04 -12.24
N SER A 142 12.07 4.97 -10.92
CA SER A 142 13.33 4.93 -10.17
C SER A 142 14.04 3.57 -10.20
N CYS A 143 13.36 2.53 -10.70
CA CYS A 143 13.84 1.15 -10.73
C CYS A 143 14.26 0.70 -12.13
N GLU A 144 15.26 -0.16 -12.20
CA GLU A 144 15.62 -0.87 -13.43
C GLU A 144 14.57 -1.95 -13.74
N ASP A 145 14.47 -2.33 -15.01
CA ASP A 145 13.63 -3.47 -15.40
C ASP A 145 14.18 -4.77 -14.80
N ASN A 146 13.32 -5.75 -14.57
CA ASN A 146 13.64 -7.04 -13.97
C ASN A 146 14.25 -6.94 -12.56
N SER A 147 13.93 -5.88 -11.83
CA SER A 147 14.37 -5.68 -10.45
C SER A 147 13.28 -6.05 -9.44
N VAL A 148 13.67 -6.14 -8.17
CA VAL A 148 12.77 -6.32 -7.02
C VAL A 148 12.70 -4.99 -6.26
N LEU A 149 11.49 -4.55 -5.91
CA LEU A 149 11.23 -3.33 -5.15
C LEU A 149 10.46 -3.67 -3.87
N ILE A 150 11.05 -3.40 -2.72
CA ILE A 150 10.36 -3.48 -1.43
C ILE A 150 9.64 -2.15 -1.18
N THR A 151 8.33 -2.22 -0.90
CA THR A 151 7.47 -1.09 -0.53
C THR A 151 7.03 -1.20 0.93
N ASN A 152 6.57 -0.08 1.51
CA ASN A 152 6.26 0.01 2.93
C ASN A 152 4.80 -0.34 3.24
N GLY A 153 3.85 0.32 2.58
CA GLY A 153 2.43 0.22 2.93
C GLY A 153 1.51 0.36 1.72
N ASP A 154 0.24 0.66 1.97
CA ASP A 154 -0.79 0.68 0.93
C ASP A 154 -0.56 1.80 -0.08
N ASN A 155 -0.20 3.00 0.39
CA ASN A 155 -0.09 4.21 -0.44
C ASN A 155 1.13 4.22 -1.37
N ASP A 156 2.13 3.39 -1.12
CA ASP A 156 3.31 3.21 -1.96
C ASP A 156 3.40 1.80 -2.57
N THR A 157 2.32 1.02 -2.49
CA THR A 157 2.23 -0.32 -3.08
C THR A 157 1.10 -0.41 -4.10
N TYR A 158 -0.14 -0.14 -3.68
CA TYR A 158 -1.29 -0.28 -4.60
C TYR A 158 -1.22 0.62 -5.83
N PRO A 159 -0.82 1.90 -5.72
CA PRO A 159 -0.65 2.73 -6.93
C PRO A 159 0.33 2.12 -7.94
N LEU A 160 1.38 1.43 -7.48
CA LEU A 160 2.32 0.74 -8.36
C LEU A 160 1.65 -0.42 -9.11
N PHE A 161 0.90 -1.26 -8.38
CA PHE A 161 0.15 -2.36 -8.99
C PHE A 161 -0.82 -1.86 -10.06
N LEU A 162 -1.54 -0.77 -9.75
CA LEU A 162 -2.50 -0.17 -10.69
C LEU A 162 -1.79 0.36 -11.94
N VAL A 163 -0.67 1.05 -11.78
CA VAL A 163 0.14 1.58 -12.89
C VAL A 163 0.73 0.43 -13.73
N GLN A 164 1.25 -0.62 -13.10
CA GLN A 164 1.77 -1.78 -13.82
C GLN A 164 0.69 -2.49 -14.63
N GLU A 165 -0.44 -2.81 -14.03
CA GLU A 165 -1.46 -3.66 -14.66
C GLU A 165 -2.37 -2.91 -15.63
N ALA A 166 -2.67 -1.64 -15.38
CA ALA A 166 -3.54 -0.85 -16.25
C ALA A 166 -2.77 -0.11 -17.37
N MET A 167 -1.56 0.40 -17.07
CA MET A 167 -0.77 1.17 -18.00
C MET A 167 0.35 0.35 -18.65
N ASN A 168 0.56 -0.90 -18.24
CA ASN A 168 1.69 -1.74 -18.67
C ASN A 168 3.07 -1.05 -18.48
N TYR A 169 3.20 -0.25 -17.41
CA TYR A 169 4.43 0.47 -17.13
C TYR A 169 5.30 -0.30 -16.15
N LYS A 170 6.55 -0.59 -16.53
CA LYS A 170 7.51 -1.36 -15.74
C LYS A 170 6.94 -2.72 -15.23
N PRO A 171 6.27 -3.52 -16.07
CA PRO A 171 5.58 -4.75 -15.66
C PRO A 171 6.54 -5.82 -15.14
N ASN A 172 7.84 -5.69 -15.43
CA ASN A 172 8.88 -6.62 -15.02
C ASN A 172 9.54 -6.25 -13.67
N VAL A 173 9.14 -5.16 -13.03
CA VAL A 173 9.56 -4.85 -11.66
C VAL A 173 8.69 -5.64 -10.69
N THR A 174 9.29 -6.52 -9.89
CA THR A 174 8.57 -7.28 -8.86
C THR A 174 8.37 -6.40 -7.62
N VAL A 175 7.16 -5.92 -7.41
CA VAL A 175 6.81 -5.07 -6.26
C VAL A 175 6.39 -5.95 -5.08
N LEU A 176 7.06 -5.79 -3.94
CA LEU A 176 6.88 -6.58 -2.72
C LEU A 176 6.53 -5.66 -1.54
N ASN A 177 5.29 -5.73 -1.05
CA ASN A 177 4.92 -5.06 0.18
C ASN A 177 5.50 -5.82 1.39
N ILE A 178 6.28 -5.14 2.23
CA ILE A 178 6.99 -5.77 3.36
C ILE A 178 6.01 -6.37 4.40
N TYR A 179 4.82 -5.78 4.56
CA TYR A 179 3.81 -6.30 5.46
C TYR A 179 3.14 -7.56 4.91
N LEU A 180 2.91 -7.65 3.59
CA LEU A 180 2.38 -8.87 2.98
C LEU A 180 3.38 -10.02 3.04
N LEU A 181 4.69 -9.74 3.00
CA LEU A 181 5.75 -10.75 3.15
C LEU A 181 5.75 -11.43 4.53
N GLN A 182 5.04 -10.92 5.52
CA GLN A 182 4.85 -11.60 6.81
C GLN A 182 3.97 -12.86 6.66
N LYS A 183 3.09 -12.92 5.66
CA LYS A 183 2.25 -14.08 5.38
C LYS A 183 3.08 -15.20 4.73
N ASP A 184 3.17 -16.34 5.40
CA ASP A 184 4.00 -17.49 4.97
C ASP A 184 3.67 -17.95 3.55
N GLU A 185 2.38 -18.06 3.20
CA GLU A 185 1.92 -18.48 1.88
C GLU A 185 2.45 -17.54 0.78
N TYR A 186 2.30 -16.23 0.97
CA TYR A 186 2.77 -15.22 0.02
C TYR A 186 4.29 -15.23 -0.08
N ARG A 187 4.99 -15.19 1.04
CA ARG A 187 6.46 -15.18 1.10
C ARG A 187 7.09 -16.39 0.43
N ASN A 188 6.57 -17.60 0.72
CA ASN A 188 7.07 -18.82 0.12
C ASN A 188 6.88 -18.84 -1.40
N ARG A 189 5.73 -18.38 -1.87
CA ARG A 189 5.47 -18.24 -3.31
C ARG A 189 6.41 -17.23 -3.96
N VAL A 190 6.60 -16.05 -3.35
CA VAL A 190 7.55 -15.04 -3.84
C VAL A 190 8.97 -15.58 -3.94
N CYS A 191 9.47 -16.27 -2.91
CA CYS A 191 10.79 -16.88 -2.96
C CYS A 191 10.92 -17.90 -4.13
N LYS A 192 9.88 -18.71 -4.33
CA LYS A 192 9.84 -19.68 -5.44
C LYS A 192 9.83 -18.98 -6.82
N GLU A 193 9.02 -17.93 -6.98
CA GLU A 193 8.92 -17.17 -8.24
C GLU A 193 10.22 -16.42 -8.57
N LEU A 194 10.93 -15.93 -7.55
CA LEU A 194 12.24 -15.29 -7.69
C LEU A 194 13.41 -16.28 -7.81
N GLY A 195 13.17 -17.58 -7.67
CA GLY A 195 14.20 -18.61 -7.73
C GLY A 195 15.21 -18.56 -6.59
N ILE A 196 14.82 -18.02 -5.42
CA ILE A 196 15.67 -17.90 -4.25
C ILE A 196 15.29 -18.92 -3.17
N LYS A 197 16.18 -19.14 -2.20
CA LYS A 197 15.91 -20.04 -1.08
C LYS A 197 14.72 -19.55 -0.26
N PRO A 198 13.85 -20.44 0.24
CA PRO A 198 12.74 -20.06 1.09
C PRO A 198 13.23 -19.48 2.42
N PHE A 199 12.52 -18.46 2.93
CA PHE A 199 12.73 -17.93 4.27
C PHE A 199 11.79 -18.66 5.25
N LEU A 200 12.32 -19.66 5.96
CA LEU A 200 11.52 -20.62 6.75
C LEU A 200 11.23 -20.16 8.19
N LYS A 201 11.86 -19.09 8.65
CA LYS A 201 11.67 -18.60 10.02
C LYS A 201 10.30 -17.98 10.20
N LYS A 202 9.76 -18.12 11.42
CA LYS A 202 8.45 -17.57 11.82
C LYS A 202 8.61 -16.28 12.62
N GLU A 203 7.61 -15.43 12.60
CA GLU A 203 7.58 -14.19 13.38
C GLU A 203 7.85 -14.42 14.87
N SER A 204 7.29 -15.50 15.44
CA SER A 204 7.47 -15.88 16.84
C SER A 204 8.92 -16.17 17.26
N GLU A 205 9.84 -16.32 16.31
CA GLU A 205 11.29 -16.50 16.56
C GLU A 205 12.02 -15.15 16.74
N TYR A 206 11.33 -14.03 16.59
CA TYR A 206 11.90 -12.70 16.66
C TYR A 206 11.32 -11.93 17.85
N LYS A 207 12.03 -10.88 18.25
CA LYS A 207 11.61 -10.02 19.35
C LYS A 207 10.25 -9.35 19.08
N ASP A 208 10.07 -8.91 17.85
CA ASP A 208 8.86 -8.26 17.38
C ASP A 208 8.73 -8.38 15.86
N VAL A 209 7.58 -8.00 15.34
CA VAL A 209 7.28 -8.03 13.90
C VAL A 209 8.26 -7.21 13.06
N TYR A 210 8.82 -6.15 13.62
CA TYR A 210 9.75 -5.30 12.91
C TYR A 210 11.12 -5.97 12.73
N ASP A 211 11.61 -6.68 13.75
CA ASP A 211 12.82 -7.49 13.63
C ASP A 211 12.63 -8.66 12.62
N PHE A 212 11.44 -9.22 12.56
CA PHE A 212 11.07 -10.21 11.55
C PHE A 212 11.11 -9.64 10.14
N MET A 213 10.51 -8.47 9.91
CA MET A 213 10.58 -7.76 8.61
C MET A 213 12.02 -7.43 8.20
N LYS A 214 12.86 -6.99 9.13
CA LYS A 214 14.30 -6.78 8.86
C LYS A 214 15.00 -8.05 8.40
N ALA A 215 14.68 -9.18 9.03
CA ALA A 215 15.28 -10.46 8.65
C ALA A 215 14.81 -10.90 7.25
N ILE A 216 13.55 -10.66 6.87
CA ILE A 216 13.05 -10.90 5.52
C ILE A 216 13.79 -10.01 4.51
N ALA A 217 13.90 -8.70 4.77
CA ALA A 217 14.62 -7.78 3.90
C ALA A 217 16.09 -8.21 3.72
N LYS A 218 16.76 -8.60 4.81
CA LYS A 218 18.14 -9.09 4.76
C LYS A 218 18.30 -10.41 4.00
N HIS A 219 17.31 -11.29 4.09
CA HIS A 219 17.29 -12.50 3.28
C HIS A 219 17.23 -12.19 1.79
N LEU A 220 16.37 -11.25 1.38
CA LEU A 220 16.28 -10.79 0.00
C LEU A 220 17.61 -10.16 -0.48
N GLU A 221 18.26 -9.32 0.35
CA GLU A 221 19.58 -8.76 0.03
C GLU A 221 20.63 -9.83 -0.25
N ASN A 222 20.58 -10.94 0.50
CA ASN A 222 21.60 -12.00 0.42
C ASN A 222 21.34 -13.01 -0.73
N GLU A 223 20.07 -13.27 -1.06
CA GLU A 223 19.72 -14.34 -1.99
C GLU A 223 19.43 -13.86 -3.42
N LEU A 224 19.02 -12.58 -3.59
CA LEU A 224 18.68 -12.07 -4.92
C LEU A 224 19.92 -11.92 -5.81
N GLN A 225 19.79 -12.37 -7.05
CA GLN A 225 20.81 -12.17 -8.11
C GLN A 225 20.46 -10.96 -9.00
N THR A 226 19.27 -10.38 -8.81
CA THR A 226 18.81 -9.21 -9.54
C THR A 226 18.91 -7.95 -8.66
N SER A 227 18.78 -6.76 -9.27
CA SER A 227 18.81 -5.51 -8.53
C SER A 227 17.67 -5.43 -7.51
N LEU A 228 18.00 -5.11 -6.26
CA LEU A 228 17.04 -4.86 -5.18
C LEU A 228 16.93 -3.36 -4.91
N TYR A 229 15.70 -2.91 -4.74
CA TYR A 229 15.36 -1.53 -4.37
C TYR A 229 14.47 -1.49 -3.14
N TYR A 230 14.62 -0.41 -2.37
CA TYR A 230 13.69 -0.02 -1.32
C TYR A 230 12.97 1.26 -1.77
N SER A 231 11.66 1.32 -1.67
CA SER A 231 10.94 2.59 -1.85
C SER A 231 11.43 3.63 -0.82
N SER A 232 11.50 4.88 -1.21
CA SER A 232 11.89 5.98 -0.31
C SER A 232 10.97 6.16 0.91
N THR A 233 9.81 5.53 0.90
CA THR A 233 8.84 5.47 2.00
C THR A 233 9.12 4.35 3.00
N VAL A 234 9.98 3.40 2.66
CA VAL A 234 10.36 2.29 3.55
C VAL A 234 11.12 2.83 4.76
N ASN A 235 10.74 2.36 5.95
CA ASN A 235 11.42 2.75 7.18
C ASN A 235 12.92 2.41 7.09
N PRO A 236 13.83 3.40 7.21
CA PRO A 236 15.28 3.18 7.11
C PRO A 236 15.85 2.12 8.05
N GLY A 237 15.15 1.82 9.14
CA GLY A 237 15.54 0.74 10.04
C GLY A 237 15.51 -0.65 9.41
N LEU A 238 14.75 -0.88 8.32
CA LEU A 238 14.71 -2.17 7.63
C LEU A 238 16.04 -2.48 6.92
N TYR A 239 16.72 -1.46 6.40
CA TYR A 239 18.04 -1.59 5.75
C TYR A 239 19.18 -0.94 6.54
N LYS A 240 18.98 -0.71 7.86
CA LYS A 240 19.97 0.00 8.71
C LYS A 240 21.37 -0.65 8.67
N THR A 241 21.42 -1.98 8.65
CA THR A 241 22.70 -2.73 8.59
C THR A 241 23.36 -2.63 7.22
N SER A 242 22.64 -2.21 6.20
CA SER A 242 23.09 -2.05 4.82
C SER A 242 23.07 -0.60 4.35
N LYS A 243 22.98 0.36 5.28
CA LYS A 243 22.78 1.79 4.98
C LYS A 243 23.85 2.37 4.03
N GLU A 244 25.09 1.94 4.13
CA GLU A 244 26.17 2.39 3.26
C GLU A 244 26.16 1.76 1.87
N LYS A 245 25.29 0.77 1.67
CA LYS A 245 25.08 0.00 0.44
C LYS A 245 23.79 0.37 -0.29
N VAL A 246 23.06 1.37 0.16
CA VAL A 246 21.85 1.86 -0.50
C VAL A 246 22.07 3.23 -1.11
N TYR A 247 21.76 3.36 -2.39
CA TYR A 247 22.03 4.50 -3.24
C TYR A 247 20.75 5.05 -3.82
N ILE A 248 20.50 6.36 -3.61
CA ILE A 248 19.27 6.99 -4.10
C ILE A 248 19.27 7.06 -5.63
N THR A 249 18.17 6.61 -6.25
CA THR A 249 17.97 6.58 -7.71
C THR A 249 16.73 7.34 -8.16
N GLY A 250 16.06 7.99 -7.24
CA GLY A 250 14.79 8.70 -7.41
C GLY A 250 13.93 8.52 -6.16
N LEU A 251 12.71 8.04 -6.31
CA LEU A 251 11.85 7.62 -5.21
C LEU A 251 12.13 6.18 -4.73
N ALA A 252 13.28 5.64 -5.08
CA ALA A 252 13.78 4.36 -4.61
C ALA A 252 15.27 4.44 -4.30
N LEU A 253 15.72 3.51 -3.46
CA LEU A 253 17.14 3.32 -3.07
C LEU A 253 17.59 1.95 -3.57
N LYS A 254 18.57 1.92 -4.46
CA LYS A 254 19.18 0.70 -4.97
C LYS A 254 20.14 0.12 -3.94
N TYR A 255 19.96 -1.15 -3.59
CA TYR A 255 20.96 -1.90 -2.85
C TYR A 255 22.09 -2.34 -3.78
N SER A 256 23.35 -2.11 -3.38
CA SER A 256 24.52 -2.55 -4.11
C SER A 256 25.70 -2.84 -3.17
N GLU A 257 26.28 -4.00 -3.28
CA GLU A 257 27.53 -4.36 -2.55
C GLU A 257 28.72 -3.51 -2.98
N SER A 258 28.72 -3.06 -4.23
CA SER A 258 29.77 -2.23 -4.80
C SER A 258 29.34 -0.77 -4.89
N LYS A 259 30.27 0.16 -4.69
CA LYS A 259 30.03 1.57 -4.98
C LYS A 259 29.72 1.75 -6.46
N PHE A 260 28.71 2.54 -6.78
CA PHE A 260 28.40 2.96 -8.13
C PHE A 260 28.00 4.44 -8.15
N ASP A 261 28.16 5.06 -9.31
CA ASP A 261 27.72 6.44 -9.53
C ASP A 261 26.19 6.48 -9.66
N ASN A 262 25.54 6.72 -8.54
CA ASN A 262 24.08 6.84 -8.52
C ASN A 262 23.57 8.18 -9.04
N ILE A 263 24.42 9.20 -9.12
CA ILE A 263 24.00 10.55 -9.53
C ILE A 263 23.56 10.55 -10.99
N ALA A 264 24.32 9.88 -11.87
CA ALA A 264 23.95 9.76 -13.28
C ALA A 264 22.56 9.08 -13.46
N LEU A 265 22.29 8.01 -12.70
CA LEU A 265 21.01 7.31 -12.72
C LEU A 265 19.88 8.16 -12.11
N LEU A 266 20.13 8.80 -10.97
CA LEU A 266 19.18 9.71 -10.34
C LEU A 266 18.80 10.88 -11.28
N LYS A 267 19.80 11.53 -11.90
CA LYS A 267 19.59 12.61 -12.86
C LYS A 267 18.74 12.13 -14.04
N LYS A 268 19.10 11.00 -14.65
CA LYS A 268 18.34 10.40 -15.76
C LYS A 268 16.88 10.15 -15.37
N ASN A 269 16.64 9.54 -14.20
CA ASN A 269 15.29 9.21 -13.76
C ASN A 269 14.44 10.46 -13.54
N VAL A 270 14.98 11.47 -12.85
CA VAL A 270 14.26 12.71 -12.55
C VAL A 270 14.03 13.57 -13.80
N GLU A 271 15.03 13.71 -14.67
CA GLU A 271 14.92 14.59 -15.83
C GLU A 271 14.13 14.00 -16.99
N GLN A 272 14.20 12.67 -17.19
CA GLN A 272 13.66 12.03 -18.39
C GLN A 272 12.37 11.26 -18.15
N TYR A 273 12.18 10.70 -16.92
CA TYR A 273 11.10 9.78 -16.68
C TYR A 273 10.07 10.26 -15.66
N PHE A 274 10.46 11.10 -14.70
CA PHE A 274 9.52 11.57 -13.67
C PHE A 274 8.43 12.45 -14.25
N LYS A 275 7.22 12.24 -13.78
CA LYS A 275 6.07 13.12 -14.00
C LYS A 275 5.99 14.07 -12.81
N LEU A 276 6.37 15.34 -13.03
CA LEU A 276 6.54 16.33 -11.96
C LEU A 276 5.43 17.39 -11.93
N ASP A 277 4.54 17.40 -12.93
CA ASP A 277 3.48 18.41 -13.06
C ASP A 277 2.57 18.48 -11.82
N TYR A 278 2.27 17.33 -11.21
CA TYR A 278 1.44 17.26 -9.99
C TYR A 278 2.08 17.85 -8.74
N LEU A 279 3.39 18.09 -8.74
CA LEU A 279 4.07 18.76 -7.63
C LEU A 279 3.93 20.29 -7.73
N THR A 280 3.79 20.82 -8.93
CA THR A 280 3.78 22.27 -9.20
C THR A 280 2.41 22.83 -9.54
N THR A 281 1.47 21.98 -9.97
CA THR A 281 0.15 22.38 -10.47
C THR A 281 -0.96 21.62 -9.75
N VAL A 282 -1.92 22.35 -9.20
CA VAL A 282 -3.14 21.78 -8.62
C VAL A 282 -4.16 21.59 -9.73
N PHE A 283 -4.30 20.37 -10.23
CA PHE A 283 -5.26 20.03 -11.30
C PHE A 283 -6.70 19.83 -10.81
N PHE A 284 -6.89 19.45 -9.55
CA PHE A 284 -8.18 19.15 -8.95
C PHE A 284 -8.11 19.19 -7.42
N ASN A 285 -9.26 19.25 -6.77
CA ASN A 285 -9.33 19.11 -5.31
C ASN A 285 -9.24 17.63 -4.90
N ASP A 286 -8.10 17.23 -4.37
CA ASP A 286 -7.82 15.84 -4.00
C ASP A 286 -8.34 15.53 -2.60
N LEU A 287 -9.23 14.54 -2.50
CA LEU A 287 -9.76 14.06 -1.21
C LEU A 287 -8.68 13.38 -0.36
N SER A 288 -7.60 12.91 -0.99
CA SER A 288 -6.44 12.29 -0.35
C SER A 288 -5.32 13.29 -0.05
N LYS A 289 -5.62 14.58 0.04
CA LYS A 289 -4.64 15.67 0.14
C LYS A 289 -3.54 15.42 1.19
N ASP A 290 -3.91 14.99 2.39
CA ASP A 290 -2.93 14.77 3.46
C ASP A 290 -1.97 13.62 3.14
N VAL A 291 -2.48 12.55 2.52
CA VAL A 291 -1.67 11.41 2.08
C VAL A 291 -0.73 11.84 0.95
N VAL A 292 -1.24 12.61 -0.01
CA VAL A 292 -0.45 13.15 -1.14
C VAL A 292 0.67 14.05 -0.64
N LEU A 293 0.39 14.98 0.28
CA LEU A 293 1.40 15.87 0.86
C LEU A 293 2.50 15.08 1.58
N ASN A 294 2.11 14.05 2.35
CA ASN A 294 3.09 13.18 3.00
C ASN A 294 3.95 12.42 1.98
N SER A 295 3.34 11.92 0.89
CA SER A 295 4.06 11.24 -0.18
C SER A 295 5.01 12.18 -0.93
N ASN A 296 4.62 13.44 -1.14
CA ASN A 296 5.45 14.44 -1.80
C ASN A 296 6.74 14.75 -1.02
N ASN A 297 6.74 14.62 0.30
CA ASN A 297 7.97 14.76 1.10
C ASN A 297 9.07 13.75 0.71
N ALA A 298 8.71 12.60 0.14
CA ALA A 298 9.68 11.61 -0.31
C ALA A 298 10.58 12.10 -1.46
N TYR A 299 10.15 13.09 -2.24
CA TYR A 299 10.97 13.68 -3.32
C TYR A 299 12.14 14.52 -2.78
N LEU A 300 12.03 15.07 -1.56
CA LEU A 300 13.00 16.04 -1.03
C LEU A 300 14.44 15.52 -1.06
N THR A 301 14.66 14.27 -0.67
CA THR A 301 16.02 13.69 -0.62
C THR A 301 16.64 13.63 -2.02
N SER A 302 15.87 13.21 -3.02
CA SER A 302 16.32 13.13 -4.42
C SER A 302 16.61 14.51 -4.99
N PHE A 303 15.71 15.45 -4.80
CA PHE A 303 15.85 16.80 -5.33
C PHE A 303 16.99 17.56 -4.67
N LEU A 304 17.13 17.46 -3.34
CA LEU A 304 18.27 18.08 -2.64
C LEU A 304 19.62 17.46 -3.04
N THR A 305 19.66 16.16 -3.33
CA THR A 305 20.86 15.49 -3.81
C THR A 305 21.25 16.01 -5.20
N LEU A 306 20.29 16.09 -6.14
CA LEU A 306 20.52 16.66 -7.46
C LEU A 306 20.83 18.16 -7.42
N TYR A 307 20.15 18.92 -6.60
CA TYR A 307 20.42 20.36 -6.43
C TYR A 307 21.87 20.61 -6.01
N LYS A 308 22.38 19.85 -5.04
CA LYS A 308 23.80 19.91 -4.62
C LYS A 308 24.74 19.58 -5.80
N HIS A 309 24.41 18.53 -6.56
CA HIS A 309 25.19 18.13 -7.74
C HIS A 309 25.22 19.22 -8.79
N TYR A 310 24.08 19.81 -9.18
CA TYR A 310 24.00 20.88 -10.17
C TYR A 310 24.80 22.12 -9.73
N LYS A 311 24.69 22.49 -8.45
CA LYS A 311 25.46 23.60 -7.90
C LYS A 311 26.98 23.35 -7.96
N GLN A 312 27.42 22.12 -7.68
CA GLN A 312 28.83 21.74 -7.73
C GLN A 312 29.38 21.64 -9.17
N SER A 313 28.55 21.21 -10.10
CA SER A 313 28.93 21.08 -11.51
C SER A 313 28.74 22.35 -12.35
N GLY A 314 28.14 23.41 -11.79
CA GLY A 314 27.82 24.65 -12.49
C GLY A 314 26.63 24.52 -13.46
N ASP A 315 25.79 23.50 -13.33
CA ASP A 315 24.58 23.32 -14.15
C ASP A 315 23.46 24.25 -13.65
N LEU A 316 23.51 25.51 -14.08
CA LEU A 316 22.55 26.54 -13.67
C LEU A 316 21.11 26.23 -14.13
N ALA A 317 20.92 25.55 -15.27
CA ALA A 317 19.61 25.22 -15.78
C ALA A 317 18.95 24.13 -14.90
N GLY A 318 19.68 23.09 -14.55
CA GLY A 318 19.23 22.05 -13.61
C GLY A 318 18.92 22.62 -12.23
N GLU A 319 19.78 23.51 -11.73
CA GLU A 319 19.57 24.19 -10.44
C GLU A 319 18.28 25.02 -10.43
N GLN A 320 18.02 25.83 -11.46
CA GLN A 320 16.82 26.65 -11.56
C GLN A 320 15.56 25.81 -11.66
N LYS A 321 15.58 24.74 -12.46
CA LYS A 321 14.43 23.82 -12.59
C LYS A 321 14.02 23.21 -11.27
N LEU A 322 14.99 22.75 -10.46
CA LEU A 322 14.68 22.18 -9.14
C LEU A 322 14.19 23.23 -8.13
N LYS A 323 14.71 24.47 -8.19
CA LYS A 323 14.22 25.58 -7.34
C LYS A 323 12.75 25.92 -7.57
N GLN A 324 12.22 25.68 -8.77
CA GLN A 324 10.81 25.93 -9.09
C GLN A 324 9.90 24.84 -8.52
N ILE A 325 10.44 23.65 -8.23
CA ILE A 325 9.68 22.52 -7.69
C ILE A 325 9.77 22.47 -6.15
N LEU A 326 10.93 22.87 -5.59
CA LEU A 326 11.17 22.91 -4.13
C LEU A 326 10.53 24.13 -3.48
#